data_f97cd723c7b9f73fc42b9dcf23007220
#
_entry.id   f97cd723c7b9f73fc42b9dcf23007220
#
_cell.length_a   1.000
_cell.length_b   1.000
_cell.length_c   1.000
_cell.angle_alpha   90.00
_cell.angle_beta   90.00
_cell.angle_gamma   90.00
#
_symmetry.space_group_name_H-M   'P 1'
#
loop_
_entity.id
_entity.type
_entity.pdbx_description
1 polymer ?
#
loop_
_entity_poly.entity_id
_entity_poly.type
_entity_poly.pdbx_seq_one_letter_code
_entity_poly.pdbx_strand_id
1 'polypeptide(L)'
;MPSWSKGNWLMDNRQSGGLLMDLCIHDIDYLYWLLGTPEQVSCKIVERAETTLHGILNIVYSDCCANVVGSWGMPEGFHDGGLESMLEIVGDTGMITYSGGDCLELIRGNEKQCISLEHEDGYEEELKYFVECVKCQKEPEQSNLFSVEGTMKILWAAKEAADSR
;
A
#
# COMPACT_ATOMS: atom_id res chain seq x y z
N MET A 1 9.76 -16.42 -1.29
CA MET A 1 10.54 -15.18 -1.03
C MET A 1 11.22 -14.77 -2.30
N PRO A 2 11.10 -13.53 -2.73
CA PRO A 2 11.79 -13.04 -3.91
C PRO A 2 13.30 -13.26 -3.79
N SER A 3 13.94 -13.67 -4.87
CA SER A 3 15.38 -13.99 -4.86
C SER A 3 16.26 -12.80 -4.48
N TRP A 4 15.82 -11.59 -4.81
CA TRP A 4 16.51 -10.33 -4.49
C TRP A 4 16.53 -9.99 -2.99
N SER A 5 15.61 -10.55 -2.20
CA SER A 5 15.51 -10.28 -0.75
C SER A 5 16.28 -11.26 0.13
N LYS A 6 16.81 -12.36 -0.44
CA LYS A 6 17.56 -13.36 0.34
C LYS A 6 18.88 -12.78 0.86
N GLY A 7 19.02 -12.79 2.20
CA GLY A 7 20.21 -12.23 2.87
C GLY A 7 20.27 -10.71 2.91
N ASN A 8 19.19 -10.05 2.56
CA ASN A 8 19.08 -8.60 2.56
C ASN A 8 18.53 -8.09 3.92
N TRP A 9 18.92 -6.88 4.30
CA TRP A 9 18.45 -6.16 5.48
C TRP A 9 16.90 -6.02 5.54
N LEU A 10 16.23 -6.03 4.39
CA LEU A 10 14.76 -6.00 4.28
C LEU A 10 14.08 -7.14 5.03
N MET A 11 14.74 -8.30 5.14
CA MET A 11 14.20 -9.47 5.82
C MET A 11 14.42 -9.45 7.36
N ASP A 12 15.19 -8.51 7.85
CA ASP A 12 15.37 -8.30 9.28
C ASP A 12 14.40 -7.20 9.76
N ASN A 13 13.34 -7.58 10.46
CA ASN A 13 12.32 -6.65 10.95
C ASN A 13 12.89 -5.50 11.79
N ARG A 14 14.08 -5.70 12.41
CA ARG A 14 14.73 -4.66 13.21
C ARG A 14 15.37 -3.59 12.35
N GLN A 15 15.75 -3.93 11.13
CA GLN A 15 16.39 -3.01 10.20
C GLN A 15 15.38 -2.36 9.25
N SER A 16 14.47 -3.16 8.70
CA SER A 16 13.48 -2.70 7.72
C SER A 16 12.18 -2.17 8.34
N GLY A 17 11.88 -2.54 9.59
CA GLY A 17 10.55 -2.37 10.18
C GLY A 17 9.55 -3.46 9.75
N GLY A 18 10.00 -4.42 8.92
CA GLY A 18 9.22 -5.57 8.46
C GLY A 18 8.22 -5.23 7.36
N LEU A 19 7.41 -6.20 7.01
CA LEU A 19 6.42 -6.13 5.94
C LEU A 19 5.51 -4.89 6.02
N LEU A 20 5.11 -4.50 7.22
CA LEU A 20 4.22 -3.36 7.41
C LEU A 20 4.86 -2.05 6.96
N MET A 21 6.14 -1.84 7.31
CA MET A 21 6.88 -0.62 7.02
C MET A 21 7.44 -0.59 5.60
N ASP A 22 7.75 -1.74 5.02
CA ASP A 22 8.37 -1.81 3.70
C ASP A 22 7.34 -1.98 2.56
N LEU A 23 6.30 -2.80 2.78
CA LEU A 23 5.32 -3.11 1.74
C LEU A 23 3.95 -2.45 2.00
N CYS A 24 3.35 -2.73 3.16
CA CYS A 24 1.97 -2.27 3.42
C CYS A 24 1.87 -0.75 3.60
N ILE A 25 2.98 -0.06 3.87
CA ILE A 25 2.97 1.41 4.01
C ILE A 25 2.44 2.10 2.75
N HIS A 26 2.72 1.57 1.56
CA HIS A 26 2.24 2.15 0.30
C HIS A 26 0.72 2.08 0.19
N ASP A 27 0.12 0.95 0.56
CA ASP A 27 -1.34 0.80 0.58
C ASP A 27 -1.98 1.65 1.68
N ILE A 28 -1.34 1.73 2.85
CA ILE A 28 -1.80 2.59 3.96
C ILE A 28 -1.76 4.06 3.56
N ASP A 29 -0.71 4.51 2.87
CA ASP A 29 -0.59 5.88 2.40
C ASP A 29 -1.66 6.21 1.37
N TYR A 30 -1.90 5.30 0.43
CA TYR A 30 -2.97 5.42 -0.55
C TYR A 30 -4.35 5.51 0.12
N LEU A 31 -4.63 4.67 1.12
CA LEU A 31 -5.89 4.71 1.88
C LEU A 31 -6.02 5.99 2.69
N TYR A 32 -4.94 6.47 3.30
CA TYR A 32 -4.97 7.75 4.01
C TYR A 32 -5.23 8.93 3.07
N TRP A 33 -4.60 8.93 1.90
CA TRP A 33 -4.86 9.94 0.87
C TRP A 33 -6.31 9.93 0.39
N LEU A 34 -6.90 8.75 0.22
CA LEU A 34 -8.26 8.59 -0.31
C LEU A 34 -9.34 8.81 0.75
N LEU A 35 -9.16 8.31 1.97
CA LEU A 35 -10.19 8.19 3.00
C LEU A 35 -9.88 8.99 4.28
N GLY A 36 -8.65 9.47 4.44
CA GLY A 36 -8.23 10.22 5.63
C GLY A 36 -7.98 9.34 6.86
N THR A 37 -8.29 9.89 8.02
CA THR A 37 -8.00 9.25 9.32
C THR A 37 -9.05 8.21 9.68
N PRO A 38 -8.68 6.95 9.94
CA PRO A 38 -9.61 5.90 10.37
C PRO A 38 -10.00 6.04 11.85
N GLU A 39 -11.11 5.41 12.20
CA GLU A 39 -11.58 5.30 13.59
C GLU A 39 -10.93 4.12 14.33
N GLN A 40 -10.64 3.03 13.61
CA GLN A 40 -10.06 1.83 14.19
C GLN A 40 -9.14 1.12 13.21
N VAL A 41 -8.04 0.59 13.75
CA VAL A 41 -7.09 -0.27 13.03
C VAL A 41 -6.90 -1.56 13.81
N SER A 42 -6.97 -2.69 13.12
CA SER A 42 -6.57 -3.99 13.66
C SER A 42 -5.63 -4.69 12.68
N CYS A 43 -4.72 -5.48 13.21
CA CYS A 43 -3.70 -6.13 12.42
C CYS A 43 -3.42 -7.55 12.92
N LYS A 44 -3.15 -8.44 11.98
CA LYS A 44 -2.60 -9.76 12.26
C LYS A 44 -1.42 -10.03 11.35
N ILE A 45 -0.29 -10.39 11.94
CA ILE A 45 0.93 -10.76 11.22
C ILE A 45 1.32 -12.22 11.47
N VAL A 46 2.00 -12.79 10.49
CA VAL A 46 2.63 -14.12 10.58
C VAL A 46 4.12 -13.94 10.42
N GLU A 47 4.87 -14.33 11.44
CA GLU A 47 6.32 -14.23 11.47
C GLU A 47 6.98 -15.61 11.45
N ARG A 48 8.15 -15.68 10.83
CA ARG A 48 9.07 -16.82 10.91
C ARG A 48 10.50 -16.30 11.00
N ALA A 49 11.25 -16.79 12.00
CA ALA A 49 12.66 -16.48 12.17
C ALA A 49 12.96 -14.96 12.11
N GLU A 50 12.23 -14.16 12.88
CA GLU A 50 12.35 -12.70 12.98
C GLU A 50 11.95 -11.91 11.71
N THR A 51 11.33 -12.58 10.74
CA THR A 51 10.82 -11.98 9.53
C THR A 51 9.29 -12.02 9.51
N THR A 52 8.63 -10.89 9.29
CA THR A 52 7.20 -10.85 9.01
C THR A 52 6.96 -11.26 7.57
N LEU A 53 6.28 -12.39 7.36
CA LEU A 53 6.04 -12.94 6.03
C LEU A 53 4.68 -12.56 5.45
N HIS A 54 3.70 -12.33 6.30
CA HIS A 54 2.33 -12.08 5.89
C HIS A 54 1.63 -11.19 6.89
N GLY A 55 0.84 -10.24 6.41
CA GLY A 55 0.07 -9.33 7.24
C GLY A 55 -1.30 -9.05 6.65
N ILE A 56 -2.29 -8.95 7.53
CA ILE A 56 -3.65 -8.52 7.20
C ILE A 56 -4.02 -7.39 8.15
N LEU A 57 -4.39 -6.25 7.58
CA LEU A 57 -4.90 -5.11 8.31
C LEU A 57 -6.38 -4.94 7.98
N ASN A 58 -7.17 -4.64 9.02
CA ASN A 58 -8.54 -4.16 8.85
C ASN A 58 -8.60 -2.74 9.37
N ILE A 59 -9.03 -1.82 8.56
CA ILE A 59 -9.07 -0.38 8.82
C ILE A 59 -10.52 0.07 8.70
N VAL A 60 -11.07 0.64 9.77
CA VAL A 60 -12.48 1.06 9.85
C VAL A 60 -12.56 2.57 9.85
N TYR A 61 -13.40 3.10 8.99
CA TYR A 61 -13.77 4.52 8.90
C TYR A 61 -15.22 4.71 9.31
N SER A 62 -15.70 5.94 9.40
CA SER A 62 -17.07 6.24 9.84
C SER A 62 -18.17 5.62 8.97
N ASP A 63 -17.91 5.48 7.67
CA ASP A 63 -18.88 5.06 6.66
C ASP A 63 -18.38 3.96 5.73
N CYS A 64 -17.14 3.52 5.88
CA CYS A 64 -16.57 2.45 5.10
C CYS A 64 -15.50 1.65 5.86
N CYS A 65 -15.00 0.59 5.26
CA CYS A 65 -13.86 -0.16 5.77
C CYS A 65 -12.92 -0.56 4.63
N ALA A 66 -11.66 -0.77 4.96
CA ALA A 66 -10.64 -1.24 4.05
C ALA A 66 -9.86 -2.41 4.63
N ASN A 67 -9.35 -3.26 3.75
CA ASN A 67 -8.44 -4.34 4.09
C ASN A 67 -7.13 -4.17 3.30
N VAL A 68 -6.01 -4.30 3.98
CA VAL A 68 -4.69 -4.39 3.35
C VAL A 68 -4.12 -5.77 3.60
N VAL A 69 -3.68 -6.43 2.55
CA VAL A 69 -3.07 -7.77 2.63
C VAL A 69 -1.71 -7.71 1.98
N GLY A 70 -0.66 -7.81 2.78
CA GLY A 70 0.71 -7.87 2.30
C GLY A 70 1.32 -9.25 2.50
N SER A 71 2.15 -9.69 1.57
CA SER A 71 2.87 -10.97 1.70
C SER A 71 4.21 -10.96 1.00
N TRP A 72 5.26 -11.38 1.72
CA TRP A 72 6.54 -11.78 1.16
C TRP A 72 6.70 -13.30 1.04
N GLY A 73 5.67 -14.04 1.48
CA GLY A 73 5.67 -15.51 1.51
C GLY A 73 5.30 -16.20 0.21
N MET A 74 5.20 -15.46 -0.91
CA MET A 74 4.83 -16.05 -2.20
C MET A 74 5.94 -16.96 -2.73
N PRO A 75 5.59 -18.08 -3.41
CA PRO A 75 6.56 -18.97 -4.02
C PRO A 75 7.29 -18.31 -5.21
N GLU A 76 8.50 -18.79 -5.53
CA GLU A 76 9.35 -18.23 -6.59
C GLU A 76 8.69 -18.24 -7.99
N GLY A 77 7.76 -19.15 -8.25
CA GLY A 77 7.02 -19.21 -9.51
C GLY A 77 5.77 -18.32 -9.57
N PHE A 78 5.53 -17.52 -8.53
CA PHE A 78 4.44 -16.57 -8.52
C PHE A 78 4.91 -15.27 -9.20
N HIS A 79 4.32 -14.94 -10.35
CA HIS A 79 4.59 -13.73 -11.15
C HIS A 79 6.08 -13.40 -11.41
N ASP A 80 6.86 -14.36 -11.89
CA ASP A 80 8.26 -14.17 -12.29
C ASP A 80 9.14 -13.43 -11.26
N GLY A 81 8.75 -13.49 -9.97
CA GLY A 81 9.47 -12.86 -8.85
C GLY A 81 9.23 -11.35 -8.71
N GLY A 82 8.28 -10.79 -9.45
CA GLY A 82 7.88 -9.38 -9.35
C GLY A 82 6.93 -9.08 -8.18
N LEU A 83 6.66 -7.80 -7.98
CA LEU A 83 5.61 -7.31 -7.10
C LEU A 83 4.27 -7.38 -7.84
N GLU A 84 3.28 -8.03 -7.23
CA GLU A 84 1.91 -7.97 -7.69
C GLU A 84 1.10 -7.06 -6.77
N SER A 85 0.33 -6.16 -7.36
CA SER A 85 -0.62 -5.32 -6.65
C SER A 85 -2.03 -5.51 -7.20
N MET A 86 -2.99 -5.55 -6.30
CA MET A 86 -4.41 -5.65 -6.62
C MET A 86 -5.17 -4.61 -5.81
N LEU A 87 -6.14 -3.97 -6.44
CA LEU A 87 -7.04 -3.03 -5.80
C LEU A 87 -8.49 -3.37 -6.14
N GLU A 88 -9.34 -3.36 -5.14
CA GLU A 88 -10.78 -3.49 -5.30
C GLU A 88 -11.48 -2.43 -4.44
N ILE A 89 -12.32 -1.61 -5.06
CA ILE A 89 -13.13 -0.60 -4.37
C ILE A 89 -14.58 -0.85 -4.72
N VAL A 90 -15.40 -1.11 -3.71
CA VAL A 90 -16.85 -1.31 -3.85
C VAL A 90 -17.56 -0.12 -3.23
N GLY A 91 -18.37 0.57 -4.02
CA GLY A 91 -19.19 1.69 -3.60
C GLY A 91 -20.67 1.49 -3.93
N ASP A 92 -21.52 2.40 -3.50
CA ASP A 92 -22.98 2.32 -3.65
C ASP A 92 -23.44 2.25 -5.12
N THR A 93 -22.67 2.81 -6.04
CA THR A 93 -23.05 2.95 -7.46
C THR A 93 -22.22 2.11 -8.41
N GLY A 94 -21.23 1.37 -7.91
CA GLY A 94 -20.37 0.56 -8.75
C GLY A 94 -19.13 0.06 -8.04
N MET A 95 -18.25 -0.51 -8.82
CA MET A 95 -17.01 -1.14 -8.36
C MET A 95 -15.86 -0.75 -9.27
N ILE A 96 -14.70 -0.55 -8.70
CA ILE A 96 -13.44 -0.38 -9.41
C ILE A 96 -12.53 -1.56 -9.06
N THR A 97 -11.91 -2.16 -10.07
CA THR A 97 -10.90 -3.19 -9.86
C THR A 97 -9.65 -2.92 -10.67
N TYR A 98 -8.50 -3.26 -10.07
CA TYR A 98 -7.19 -3.26 -10.71
C TYR A 98 -6.45 -4.52 -10.28
N SER A 99 -5.93 -5.27 -11.24
CA SER A 99 -5.20 -6.52 -10.99
C SER A 99 -3.86 -6.57 -11.75
N GLY A 100 -3.20 -5.41 -11.88
CA GLY A 100 -2.03 -5.25 -12.73
C GLY A 100 -2.39 -4.97 -14.20
N GLY A 101 -1.41 -4.53 -15.00
CA GLY A 101 -1.57 -4.17 -16.41
C GLY A 101 -2.08 -2.74 -16.65
N ASP A 102 -2.58 -2.50 -17.86
CA ASP A 102 -2.79 -1.18 -18.42
C ASP A 102 -4.22 -0.65 -18.24
N CYS A 103 -5.03 -1.33 -17.43
CA CYS A 103 -6.47 -1.06 -17.36
C CYS A 103 -6.98 -1.09 -15.92
N LEU A 104 -7.71 -0.04 -15.58
CA LEU A 104 -8.57 -0.01 -14.42
C LEU A 104 -10.00 -0.28 -14.87
N GLU A 105 -10.63 -1.32 -14.33
CA GLU A 105 -12.00 -1.68 -14.70
C GLU A 105 -13.00 -0.97 -13.79
N LEU A 106 -13.92 -0.24 -14.41
CA LEU A 106 -15.08 0.37 -13.76
C LEU A 106 -16.33 -0.41 -14.11
N ILE A 107 -17.04 -0.90 -13.10
CA ILE A 107 -18.26 -1.69 -13.26
C ILE A 107 -19.43 -0.92 -12.64
N ARG A 108 -20.47 -0.63 -13.42
CA ARG A 108 -21.71 0.01 -12.98
C ARG A 108 -22.92 -0.74 -13.51
N GLY A 109 -23.69 -1.34 -12.62
CA GLY A 109 -24.80 -2.21 -13.02
C GLY A 109 -24.30 -3.38 -13.87
N ASN A 110 -24.74 -3.45 -15.13
CA ASN A 110 -24.31 -4.46 -16.11
C ASN A 110 -23.22 -3.94 -17.07
N GLU A 111 -22.78 -2.71 -16.92
CA GLU A 111 -21.79 -2.08 -17.77
C GLU A 111 -20.39 -2.22 -17.18
N LYS A 112 -19.44 -2.56 -18.04
CA LYS A 112 -18.03 -2.68 -17.69
C LYS A 112 -17.23 -1.80 -18.64
N GLN A 113 -16.46 -0.87 -18.09
CA GLN A 113 -15.60 0.04 -18.81
C GLN A 113 -14.15 -0.18 -18.39
N CYS A 114 -13.25 -0.30 -19.34
CA CYS A 114 -11.81 -0.23 -19.09
C CYS A 114 -11.36 1.24 -19.24
N ILE A 115 -10.69 1.73 -18.23
CA ILE A 115 -10.01 3.02 -18.24
C ILE A 115 -8.52 2.72 -18.44
N SER A 116 -7.99 3.08 -19.60
CA SER A 116 -6.58 2.89 -19.90
C SER A 116 -5.72 3.73 -18.95
N LEU A 117 -4.72 3.09 -18.36
CA LEU A 117 -3.71 3.75 -17.55
C LEU A 117 -2.54 4.15 -18.46
N GLU A 118 -2.16 5.41 -18.40
CA GLU A 118 -0.90 5.84 -19.03
C GLU A 118 0.25 5.33 -18.15
N HIS A 119 1.16 4.57 -18.77
CA HIS A 119 2.34 4.07 -18.08
C HIS A 119 3.42 5.15 -18.07
N GLU A 120 3.30 6.06 -17.14
CA GLU A 120 4.42 6.90 -16.76
C GLU A 120 5.22 6.19 -15.67
N ASP A 121 6.54 6.30 -15.73
CA ASP A 121 7.38 5.80 -14.65
C ASP A 121 7.15 6.64 -13.40
N GLY A 122 6.52 6.06 -12.38
CA GLY A 122 6.18 6.76 -11.14
C GLY A 122 7.39 7.39 -10.45
N TYR A 123 8.58 6.75 -10.55
CA TYR A 123 9.82 7.30 -10.00
C TYR A 123 10.30 8.53 -10.79
N GLU A 124 10.12 8.51 -12.11
CA GLU A 124 10.47 9.65 -12.95
C GLU A 124 9.55 10.84 -12.65
N GLU A 125 8.25 10.60 -12.49
CA GLU A 125 7.27 11.63 -12.17
C GLU A 125 7.48 12.20 -10.76
N GLU A 126 7.78 11.39 -9.78
CA GLU A 126 8.15 11.82 -8.42
C GLU A 126 9.37 12.76 -8.45
N LEU A 127 10.42 12.38 -9.17
CA LEU A 127 11.62 13.20 -9.31
C LEU A 127 11.36 14.51 -10.06
N LYS A 128 10.57 14.48 -11.12
CA LYS A 128 10.17 15.70 -11.86
C LYS A 128 9.41 16.65 -10.96
N TYR A 129 8.41 16.14 -10.23
CA TYR A 129 7.62 16.93 -9.29
C TYR A 129 8.48 17.56 -8.19
N PHE A 130 9.35 16.76 -7.57
CA PHE A 130 10.25 17.25 -6.52
C PHE A 130 11.18 18.35 -7.03
N VAL A 131 11.82 18.14 -8.19
CA VAL A 131 12.71 19.13 -8.81
C VAL A 131 11.95 20.43 -9.15
N GLU A 132 10.71 20.33 -9.60
CA GLU A 132 9.88 21.51 -9.88
C GLU A 132 9.54 22.28 -8.60
N CYS A 133 9.17 21.58 -7.52
CA CYS A 133 8.93 22.21 -6.22
C CYS A 133 10.16 22.99 -5.75
N VAL A 134 11.36 22.40 -5.85
CA VAL A 134 12.61 23.07 -5.50
C VAL A 134 12.87 24.30 -6.37
N LYS A 135 12.73 24.19 -7.69
CA LYS A 135 12.94 25.31 -8.62
C LYS A 135 11.97 26.46 -8.40
N CYS A 136 10.72 26.14 -8.08
CA CYS A 136 9.67 27.12 -7.85
C CYS A 136 9.59 27.61 -6.40
N GLN A 137 10.42 27.06 -5.51
CA GLN A 137 10.39 27.34 -4.07
C GLN A 137 8.99 27.12 -3.46
N LYS A 138 8.33 26.05 -3.88
CA LYS A 138 7.01 25.63 -3.39
C LYS A 138 7.14 24.43 -2.46
N GLU A 139 6.31 24.42 -1.42
CA GLU A 139 6.14 23.22 -0.60
C GLU A 139 5.42 22.14 -1.43
N PRO A 140 5.83 20.86 -1.34
CA PRO A 140 5.16 19.76 -2.02
C PRO A 140 3.76 19.55 -1.44
N GLU A 141 2.75 19.57 -2.30
CA GLU A 141 1.36 19.34 -1.89
C GLU A 141 1.04 17.84 -1.80
N GLN A 142 1.64 17.03 -2.70
CA GLN A 142 1.32 15.61 -2.83
C GLN A 142 2.02 14.72 -1.80
N SER A 143 3.11 15.14 -1.21
CA SER A 143 3.87 14.35 -0.21
C SER A 143 4.37 15.26 0.89
N ASN A 144 3.44 15.95 1.54
CA ASN A 144 3.79 16.84 2.63
C ASN A 144 3.93 16.10 3.96
N LEU A 145 4.60 16.73 4.93
CA LEU A 145 4.86 16.13 6.24
C LEU A 145 3.58 15.73 7.00
N PHE A 146 2.46 16.41 6.76
CA PHE A 146 1.19 16.08 7.44
C PHE A 146 0.60 14.78 6.91
N SER A 147 0.68 14.53 5.58
CA SER A 147 0.22 13.26 5.01
C SER A 147 1.07 12.10 5.50
N VAL A 148 2.39 12.26 5.52
CA VAL A 148 3.32 11.26 6.05
C VAL A 148 3.05 10.98 7.53
N GLU A 149 2.79 12.00 8.35
CA GLU A 149 2.43 11.82 9.76
C GLU A 149 1.14 11.01 9.92
N GLY A 150 0.14 11.26 9.08
CA GLY A 150 -1.12 10.51 9.08
C GLY A 150 -0.93 9.04 8.74
N THR A 151 -0.22 8.75 7.67
CA THR A 151 0.16 7.39 7.25
C THR A 151 0.91 6.66 8.36
N MET A 152 1.90 7.31 8.98
CA MET A 152 2.68 6.75 10.07
C MET A 152 1.84 6.45 11.31
N LYS A 153 0.85 7.27 11.65
CA LYS A 153 -0.08 7.00 12.78
C LYS A 153 -0.87 5.71 12.55
N ILE A 154 -1.38 5.49 11.35
CA ILE A 154 -2.10 4.25 10.99
C ILE A 154 -1.15 3.05 11.08
N LEU A 155 0.05 3.17 10.55
CA LEU A 155 1.05 2.12 10.57
C LEU A 155 1.46 1.74 12.01
N TRP A 156 1.66 2.72 12.89
CA TRP A 156 1.96 2.46 14.30
C TRP A 156 0.79 1.81 15.02
N ALA A 157 -0.44 2.25 14.78
CA ALA A 157 -1.64 1.61 15.32
C ALA A 157 -1.76 0.14 14.87
N ALA A 158 -1.45 -0.15 13.61
CA ALA A 158 -1.43 -1.51 13.09
C ALA A 158 -0.36 -2.37 13.78
N LYS A 159 0.82 -1.81 14.01
CA LYS A 159 1.92 -2.51 14.70
C LYS A 159 1.58 -2.81 16.16
N GLU A 160 1.05 -1.84 16.90
CA GLU A 160 0.59 -2.04 18.28
C GLU A 160 -0.53 -3.08 18.36
N ALA A 161 -1.48 -3.07 17.40
CA ALA A 161 -2.54 -4.07 17.32
C ALA A 161 -2.01 -5.49 17.04
N ALA A 162 -0.94 -5.63 16.26
CA ALA A 162 -0.30 -6.91 15.98
C ALA A 162 0.42 -7.48 17.20
N ASP A 163 1.02 -6.63 18.04
CA ASP A 163 1.78 -7.01 19.24
C ASP A 163 0.88 -7.30 20.45
N SER A 164 -0.38 -6.85 20.42
CA SER A 164 -1.36 -7.02 21.50
C SER A 164 -1.93 -8.46 21.53
N ARG A 165 -1.12 -9.44 21.94
CA ARG A 165 -1.52 -10.86 22.13
C ARG A 165 -1.67 -11.23 23.59
#